data_d8304f89df5adaabf301e96201916caa
#
_entry.id   d8304f89df5adaabf301e96201916caa
#
_cell.length_a   1.000
_cell.length_b   1.000
_cell.length_c   1.000
_cell.angle_alpha   90.00
_cell.angle_beta   90.00
_cell.angle_gamma   90.00
#
_symmetry.space_group_name_H-M   'P 1'
#
loop_
_entity.id
_entity.type
_entity.pdbx_description
1 polymer ?
#
loop_
_entity_poly.entity_id
_entity_poly.type
_entity_poly.pdbx_seq_one_letter_code
_entity_poly.pdbx_strand_id
1 'polypeptide(L)'
;MQILAYENRLYIHKETNMMYYEVLFIVKPTLTEGETNEKLEFVKGILTKNGGEIESVVPMGTRKLAYAIKKHERGTYFVIYFKAPPSLIAELQRVLCITEDIIRFLIVKYETKKEIAAWEKLSHGIKQSKKEIKPLEAPEI
;
A
#
# COMPACT_ATOMS: atom_id res chain seq x y z
N MET A 1 -29.40 25.47 -4.05
CA MET A 1 -29.67 24.41 -5.04
C MET A 1 -28.51 24.17 -5.98
N GLN A 2 -28.03 25.19 -6.66
CA GLN A 2 -26.90 25.05 -7.58
C GLN A 2 -25.62 24.68 -6.87
N ILE A 3 -25.43 25.20 -5.67
CA ILE A 3 -24.24 24.90 -4.87
C ILE A 3 -24.22 23.42 -4.49
N LEU A 4 -25.35 22.90 -4.09
CA LEU A 4 -25.45 21.49 -3.75
C LEU A 4 -25.21 20.59 -4.95
N ALA A 5 -25.75 20.98 -6.10
CA ALA A 5 -25.54 20.22 -7.33
C ALA A 5 -24.05 20.25 -7.73
N TYR A 6 -23.41 21.39 -7.53
CA TYR A 6 -22.01 21.54 -7.82
C TYR A 6 -21.16 20.68 -6.89
N GLU A 7 -21.48 20.68 -5.61
CA GLU A 7 -20.77 19.87 -4.64
C GLU A 7 -20.94 18.37 -4.93
N ASN A 8 -22.17 17.97 -5.27
CA ASN A 8 -22.41 16.58 -5.65
C ASN A 8 -21.63 16.19 -6.88
N ARG A 9 -21.53 17.11 -7.84
CA ARG A 9 -20.78 16.86 -9.05
C ARG A 9 -19.29 16.70 -8.76
N LEU A 10 -18.77 17.52 -7.86
CA LEU A 10 -17.37 17.41 -7.44
C LEU A 10 -17.12 16.10 -6.72
N TYR A 11 -18.06 15.71 -5.89
CA TYR A 11 -17.95 14.46 -5.16
C TYR A 11 -17.94 13.26 -6.11
N ILE A 12 -18.87 13.26 -7.07
CA ILE A 12 -18.92 12.21 -8.08
C ILE A 12 -17.64 12.19 -8.90
N HIS A 13 -17.12 13.38 -9.22
CA HIS A 13 -15.86 13.48 -9.95
C HIS A 13 -14.72 12.87 -9.17
N LYS A 14 -14.68 13.09 -7.88
CA LYS A 14 -13.68 12.48 -7.01
C LYS A 14 -13.76 10.97 -7.06
N GLU A 15 -14.97 10.44 -6.96
CA GLU A 15 -15.15 8.98 -7.01
C GLU A 15 -14.75 8.41 -8.36
N THR A 16 -15.11 9.09 -9.46
CA THR A 16 -14.76 8.62 -10.80
C THR A 16 -13.26 8.73 -11.08
N ASN A 17 -12.57 9.61 -10.34
CA ASN A 17 -11.11 9.76 -10.48
C ASN A 17 -10.31 8.82 -9.61
N MET A 18 -10.98 8.01 -8.81
CA MET A 18 -10.28 7.05 -7.99
C MET A 18 -9.70 5.93 -8.84
N MET A 19 -8.41 5.75 -8.73
CA MET A 19 -7.70 4.71 -9.44
C MET A 19 -7.26 3.62 -8.48
N TYR A 20 -6.96 2.45 -9.01
CA TYR A 20 -6.57 1.29 -8.22
C TYR A 20 -5.06 1.16 -8.21
N TYR A 21 -4.49 1.10 -7.02
CA TYR A 21 -3.04 1.05 -6.85
C TYR A 21 -2.61 0.00 -5.87
N GLU A 22 -1.36 -0.37 -5.99
CA GLU A 22 -0.68 -1.21 -5.04
C GLU A 22 0.64 -0.54 -4.73
N VAL A 23 1.00 -0.42 -3.46
CA VAL A 23 2.32 0.05 -3.09
C VAL A 23 3.04 -1.04 -2.31
N LEU A 24 4.21 -1.41 -2.80
CA LEU A 24 5.12 -2.32 -2.12
C LEU A 24 6.24 -1.46 -1.56
N PHE A 25 6.50 -1.57 -0.27
CA PHE A 25 7.64 -0.86 0.29
C PHE A 25 8.40 -1.77 1.24
N ILE A 26 9.69 -1.49 1.35
CA ILE A 26 10.63 -2.29 2.13
C ILE A 26 11.21 -1.41 3.22
N VAL A 27 11.01 -1.83 4.46
CA VAL A 27 11.53 -1.14 5.63
C VAL A 27 12.84 -1.79 6.05
N LYS A 28 13.80 -0.99 6.50
CA LYS A 28 15.09 -1.54 6.92
C LYS A 28 14.92 -2.52 8.07
N PRO A 29 15.72 -3.58 8.11
CA PRO A 29 15.51 -4.68 9.06
C PRO A 29 15.98 -4.38 10.49
N THR A 30 16.66 -3.27 10.68
CA THR A 30 17.23 -2.92 11.98
C THR A 30 16.21 -2.29 12.95
N LEU A 31 15.03 -1.97 12.46
CA LEU A 31 13.97 -1.40 13.31
C LEU A 31 13.33 -2.47 14.19
N THR A 32 12.88 -2.06 15.35
CA THR A 32 12.10 -2.94 16.21
C THR A 32 10.72 -3.14 15.59
N GLU A 33 9.97 -4.13 16.08
CA GLU A 33 8.63 -4.39 15.59
C GLU A 33 7.72 -3.17 15.76
N GLY A 34 7.84 -2.48 16.92
CA GLY A 34 7.08 -1.27 17.16
C GLY A 34 7.41 -0.15 16.19
N GLU A 35 8.70 0.04 15.92
CA GLU A 35 9.14 1.05 14.96
C GLU A 35 8.68 0.72 13.54
N THR A 36 8.71 -0.55 13.19
CA THR A 36 8.24 -1.01 11.89
C THR A 36 6.75 -0.74 11.73
N ASN A 37 5.97 -1.02 12.77
CA ASN A 37 4.54 -0.74 12.76
C ASN A 37 4.26 0.76 12.67
N GLU A 38 5.08 1.58 13.29
CA GLU A 38 4.95 3.03 13.17
C GLU A 38 5.15 3.49 11.73
N LYS A 39 6.09 2.89 11.02
CA LYS A 39 6.32 3.22 9.62
C LYS A 39 5.14 2.80 8.76
N LEU A 40 4.58 1.64 9.05
CA LEU A 40 3.38 1.18 8.34
C LEU A 40 2.23 2.16 8.57
N GLU A 41 1.99 2.57 9.80
CA GLU A 41 0.94 3.53 10.11
C GLU A 41 1.22 4.90 9.48
N PHE A 42 2.47 5.27 9.39
CA PHE A 42 2.88 6.50 8.73
C PHE A 42 2.47 6.49 7.25
N VAL A 43 2.77 5.41 6.55
CA VAL A 43 2.40 5.27 5.13
C VAL A 43 0.88 5.26 4.97
N LYS A 44 0.18 4.52 5.83
CA LYS A 44 -1.28 4.49 5.82
C LYS A 44 -1.86 5.89 6.04
N GLY A 45 -1.26 6.64 6.94
CA GLY A 45 -1.68 8.01 7.21
C GLY A 45 -1.54 8.93 6.02
N ILE A 46 -0.47 8.78 5.25
CA ILE A 46 -0.29 9.57 4.03
C ILE A 46 -1.40 9.26 3.03
N LEU A 47 -1.72 7.99 2.89
CA LEU A 47 -2.77 7.57 1.96
C LEU A 47 -4.13 8.14 2.36
N THR A 48 -4.51 8.00 3.61
CA THR A 48 -5.82 8.47 4.07
C THR A 48 -5.91 10.00 4.11
N LYS A 49 -4.83 10.66 4.49
CA LYS A 49 -4.78 12.12 4.55
C LYS A 49 -4.97 12.76 3.18
N ASN A 50 -4.51 12.11 2.14
CA ASN A 50 -4.56 12.65 0.78
C ASN A 50 -5.74 12.10 -0.03
N GLY A 51 -6.73 11.55 0.63
CA GLY A 51 -7.94 11.09 -0.03
C GLY A 51 -7.92 9.67 -0.54
N GLY A 52 -6.96 8.87 -0.10
CA GLY A 52 -6.91 7.46 -0.48
C GLY A 52 -7.79 6.59 0.41
N GLU A 53 -8.20 5.46 -0.14
CA GLU A 53 -8.97 4.45 0.58
C GLU A 53 -8.18 3.16 0.60
N ILE A 54 -7.81 2.70 1.79
CA ILE A 54 -7.03 1.47 1.93
C ILE A 54 -7.95 0.27 1.91
N GLU A 55 -7.70 -0.65 0.98
CA GLU A 55 -8.49 -1.87 0.87
C GLU A 55 -7.91 -2.99 1.72
N SER A 56 -6.61 -3.20 1.63
CA SER A 56 -5.96 -4.22 2.45
C SER A 56 -4.49 -3.91 2.64
N VAL A 57 -3.94 -4.40 3.74
CA VAL A 57 -2.53 -4.29 4.08
C VAL A 57 -2.00 -5.70 4.26
N VAL A 58 -0.94 -6.04 3.54
CA VAL A 58 -0.36 -7.38 3.59
C VAL A 58 1.07 -7.29 4.09
N PRO A 59 1.32 -7.62 5.36
CA PRO A 59 2.69 -7.72 5.83
C PRO A 59 3.30 -9.03 5.32
N MET A 60 4.44 -8.93 4.68
CA MET A 60 5.08 -10.08 4.05
C MET A 60 6.29 -10.59 4.84
N GLY A 61 6.61 -9.93 5.95
CA GLY A 61 7.70 -10.34 6.81
C GLY A 61 9.07 -9.90 6.30
N THR A 62 10.10 -10.27 7.04
CA THR A 62 11.47 -9.93 6.70
C THR A 62 12.03 -10.98 5.76
N ARG A 63 12.59 -10.53 4.65
CA ARG A 63 13.12 -11.41 3.60
C ARG A 63 14.48 -10.95 3.15
N LYS A 64 15.26 -11.89 2.63
CA LYS A 64 16.55 -11.59 2.03
C LYS A 64 16.31 -10.89 0.69
N LEU A 65 17.05 -9.81 0.47
CA LEU A 65 16.97 -9.08 -0.79
C LEU A 65 17.79 -9.80 -1.86
N ALA A 66 17.41 -9.63 -3.12
CA ALA A 66 18.15 -10.22 -4.23
C ALA A 66 19.59 -9.67 -4.29
N TYR A 67 19.74 -8.41 -3.88
CA TYR A 67 21.04 -7.75 -3.75
C TYR A 67 20.92 -6.71 -2.64
N ALA A 68 22.04 -6.33 -2.07
CA ALA A 68 22.05 -5.36 -0.97
C ALA A 68 21.53 -4.00 -1.45
N ILE A 69 20.63 -3.40 -0.65
CA ILE A 69 20.12 -2.05 -0.91
C ILE A 69 20.51 -1.20 0.28
N LYS A 70 21.21 -0.09 0.03
CA LYS A 70 21.70 0.80 1.10
C LYS A 70 22.43 0.02 2.19
N LYS A 71 23.22 -0.96 1.76
CA LYS A 71 24.02 -1.84 2.63
C LYS A 71 23.22 -2.82 3.48
N HIS A 72 21.90 -2.93 3.22
CA HIS A 72 21.06 -3.91 3.89
C HIS A 72 20.88 -5.13 3.00
N GLU A 73 21.07 -6.31 3.56
CA GLU A 73 20.87 -7.57 2.83
C GLU A 73 19.45 -8.12 3.00
N ARG A 74 18.74 -7.64 3.99
CA ARG A 74 17.38 -8.07 4.28
C ARG A 74 16.49 -6.85 4.38
N GLY A 75 15.19 -7.07 4.32
CA GLY A 75 14.21 -6.01 4.46
C GLY A 75 12.87 -6.55 4.87
N THR A 76 12.07 -5.72 5.51
CA THR A 76 10.71 -6.07 5.91
C THR A 76 9.76 -5.51 4.87
N TYR A 77 8.97 -6.39 4.26
CA TYR A 77 8.11 -6.07 3.11
C TYR A 77 6.68 -5.84 3.54
N PHE A 78 6.08 -4.81 2.97
CA PHE A 78 4.65 -4.54 3.13
C PHE A 78 4.05 -4.22 1.78
N VAL A 79 2.81 -4.67 1.59
CA VAL A 79 2.03 -4.35 0.39
C VAL A 79 0.72 -3.75 0.85
N ILE A 80 0.34 -2.62 0.27
CA ILE A 80 -0.95 -1.99 0.56
C ILE A 80 -1.71 -1.85 -0.76
N TYR A 81 -2.91 -2.40 -0.80
CA TYR A 81 -3.83 -2.23 -1.91
C TYR A 81 -4.76 -1.09 -1.58
N PHE A 82 -4.83 -0.09 -2.42
CA PHE A 82 -5.61 1.10 -2.13
C PHE A 82 -6.18 1.73 -3.39
N LYS A 83 -7.19 2.58 -3.21
CA LYS A 83 -7.75 3.40 -4.27
C LYS A 83 -7.42 4.85 -3.93
N ALA A 84 -7.07 5.62 -4.93
CA ALA A 84 -6.70 7.00 -4.69
C ALA A 84 -6.82 7.84 -5.95
N PRO A 85 -6.96 9.17 -5.80
CA PRO A 85 -6.84 10.05 -6.96
C PRO A 85 -5.38 10.07 -7.43
N PRO A 86 -5.14 10.23 -8.73
CA PRO A 86 -3.77 10.23 -9.26
C PRO A 86 -2.84 11.26 -8.60
N SER A 87 -3.40 12.37 -8.13
CA SER A 87 -2.61 13.42 -7.47
C SER A 87 -1.94 12.95 -6.18
N LEU A 88 -2.53 11.94 -5.52
CA LEU A 88 -1.96 11.39 -4.29
C LEU A 88 -0.60 10.75 -4.55
N ILE A 89 -0.42 10.17 -5.72
CA ILE A 89 0.78 9.39 -6.02
C ILE A 89 2.05 10.23 -5.97
N ALA A 90 1.99 11.47 -6.47
CA ALA A 90 3.15 12.35 -6.45
C ALA A 90 3.60 12.64 -5.01
N GLU A 91 2.64 12.88 -4.13
CA GLU A 91 2.94 13.13 -2.73
C GLU A 91 3.46 11.87 -2.04
N LEU A 92 2.85 10.73 -2.33
CA LEU A 92 3.30 9.45 -1.78
C LEU A 92 4.75 9.16 -2.18
N GLN A 93 5.06 9.32 -3.47
CA GLN A 93 6.42 9.11 -3.95
C GLN A 93 7.41 10.04 -3.26
N ARG A 94 7.05 11.31 -3.13
CA ARG A 94 7.92 12.30 -2.50
C ARG A 94 8.25 11.87 -1.06
N VAL A 95 7.23 11.51 -0.31
CA VAL A 95 7.42 11.15 1.10
C VAL A 95 8.19 9.85 1.25
N LEU A 96 7.88 8.85 0.42
CA LEU A 96 8.60 7.58 0.48
C LEU A 96 10.07 7.75 0.11
N CYS A 97 10.38 8.65 -0.83
CA CYS A 97 11.76 8.93 -1.22
C CYS A 97 12.57 9.54 -0.08
N ILE A 98 11.98 10.41 0.71
CA ILE A 98 12.72 11.12 1.76
C ILE A 98 12.72 10.38 3.11
N THR A 99 11.96 9.31 3.22
CA THR A 99 11.90 8.54 4.46
C THR A 99 13.05 7.54 4.49
N GLU A 100 14.02 7.77 5.36
CA GLU A 100 15.23 6.93 5.41
C GLU A 100 14.97 5.48 5.78
N ASP A 101 13.99 5.25 6.63
CA ASP A 101 13.68 3.89 7.09
C ASP A 101 13.07 3.02 6.01
N ILE A 102 12.56 3.63 4.95
CA ILE A 102 12.04 2.90 3.78
C ILE A 102 13.15 2.87 2.75
N ILE A 103 13.73 1.69 2.56
CA ILE A 103 14.90 1.55 1.69
C ILE A 103 14.54 1.42 0.22
N ARG A 104 13.32 0.98 -0.07
CA ARG A 104 12.85 0.87 -1.45
C ARG A 104 11.34 0.82 -1.48
N PHE A 105 10.76 1.25 -2.60
CA PHE A 105 9.32 1.15 -2.79
C PHE A 105 8.99 1.02 -4.27
N LEU A 106 7.81 0.49 -4.56
CA LEU A 106 7.29 0.35 -5.91
C LEU A 106 5.80 0.63 -5.88
N ILE A 107 5.32 1.49 -6.77
CA ILE A 107 3.91 1.80 -6.88
C ILE A 107 3.42 1.30 -8.22
N VAL A 108 2.38 0.46 -8.20
CA VAL A 108 1.79 -0.13 -9.39
C VAL A 108 0.38 0.38 -9.56
N LYS A 109 0.02 0.78 -10.77
CA LYS A 109 -1.31 1.25 -11.11
C LYS A 109 -2.03 0.16 -11.91
N TYR A 110 -3.29 -0.08 -11.56
CA TYR A 110 -4.15 -1.03 -12.27
C TYR A 110 -5.18 -0.25 -13.06
N GLU A 111 -5.12 -0.30 -14.38
CA GLU A 111 -5.93 0.54 -15.26
C GLU A 111 -7.04 -0.19 -16.00
N THR A 112 -6.74 -1.34 -16.61
CA THR A 112 -7.72 -2.05 -17.43
C THR A 112 -8.71 -2.79 -16.55
N LYS A 113 -9.86 -3.15 -17.14
CA LYS A 113 -10.86 -3.93 -16.42
C LYS A 113 -10.29 -5.24 -15.91
N LYS A 114 -9.44 -5.87 -16.70
CA LYS A 114 -8.79 -7.11 -16.33
C LYS A 114 -7.86 -6.91 -15.15
N GLU A 115 -7.09 -5.82 -15.17
CA GLU A 115 -6.18 -5.48 -14.09
C GLU A 115 -6.93 -5.14 -12.81
N ILE A 116 -8.02 -4.37 -12.93
CA ILE A 116 -8.83 -4.01 -11.78
C ILE A 116 -9.48 -5.25 -11.16
N ALA A 117 -9.95 -6.17 -11.99
CA ALA A 117 -10.49 -7.44 -11.49
C ALA A 117 -9.41 -8.22 -10.75
N ALA A 118 -8.19 -8.23 -11.27
CA ALA A 118 -7.07 -8.89 -10.62
C ALA A 118 -6.75 -8.21 -9.28
N TRP A 119 -6.78 -6.88 -9.25
CA TRP A 119 -6.56 -6.11 -8.02
C TRP A 119 -7.60 -6.47 -6.94
N GLU A 120 -8.87 -6.51 -7.34
CA GLU A 120 -9.94 -6.88 -6.41
C GLU A 120 -9.74 -8.29 -5.88
N LYS A 121 -9.40 -9.21 -6.77
CA LYS A 121 -9.16 -10.58 -6.40
C LYS A 121 -7.97 -10.72 -5.45
N LEU A 122 -6.89 -10.03 -5.72
CA LEU A 122 -5.71 -10.06 -4.87
C LEU A 122 -5.97 -9.46 -3.50
N SER A 123 -6.63 -8.30 -3.46
CA SER A 123 -6.90 -7.64 -2.18
C SER A 123 -7.84 -8.44 -1.29
N HIS A 124 -8.88 -9.03 -1.88
CA HIS A 124 -9.85 -9.83 -1.12
C HIS A 124 -9.36 -11.25 -0.91
N GLY A 125 -8.74 -11.84 -1.92
CA GLY A 125 -8.23 -13.20 -1.85
C GLY A 125 -7.13 -13.37 -0.82
N ILE A 126 -6.26 -12.38 -0.70
CA ILE A 126 -5.19 -12.41 0.29
C ILE A 126 -5.75 -12.39 1.72
N LYS A 127 -6.81 -11.63 1.94
CA LYS A 127 -7.47 -11.60 3.24
C LYS A 127 -7.99 -12.99 3.62
N GLN A 128 -8.61 -13.66 2.68
CA GLN A 128 -9.13 -15.00 2.90
C GLN A 128 -8.02 -16.02 3.09
N SER A 129 -7.02 -15.96 2.22
CA SER A 129 -5.86 -16.85 2.31
C SER A 129 -5.14 -16.70 3.64
N LYS A 130 -5.04 -15.49 4.14
CA LYS A 130 -4.38 -15.24 5.40
C LYS A 130 -5.10 -15.93 6.55
N LYS A 131 -6.42 -16.00 6.51
CA LYS A 131 -7.21 -16.69 7.51
C LYS A 131 -7.03 -18.19 7.43
N GLU A 132 -6.95 -18.73 6.22
CA GLU A 132 -6.83 -20.17 6.00
C GLU A 132 -5.42 -20.68 6.21
N ILE A 133 -4.44 -19.92 5.79
CA ILE A 133 -3.04 -20.33 5.78
C ILE A 133 -2.37 -20.14 7.14
N LYS A 134 -2.87 -19.20 7.93
CA LYS A 134 -2.25 -18.88 9.20
C LYS A 134 -1.92 -20.10 10.08
N PRO A 135 -2.83 -21.07 10.23
CA PRO A 135 -2.49 -22.27 11.00
C PRO A 135 -1.45 -23.15 10.32
N LEU A 136 -1.36 -23.08 9.00
CA LEU A 136 -0.40 -23.87 8.25
C LEU A 136 0.99 -23.25 8.23
N GLU A 137 1.06 -21.95 8.24
CA GLU A 137 2.34 -21.24 8.24
C GLU A 137 3.08 -21.39 9.56
N ALA A 138 2.36 -21.44 10.65
CA ALA A 138 2.96 -21.52 11.97
C ALA A 138 3.94 -22.70 12.12
N PRO A 139 3.61 -23.91 11.65
CA PRO A 139 4.55 -25.03 11.77
C PRO A 139 5.76 -24.93 10.87
N GLU A 140 5.68 -24.19 9.80
CA GLU A 140 6.76 -24.08 8.83
C GLU A 140 7.81 -23.05 9.24
N ILE A 141 7.43 -22.12 10.07
CA ILE A 141 8.32 -21.08 10.53
C ILE A 141 9.17 -21.57 11.67
#